data_a17eed73a40c734d548f4ec5401f5eeb
#
_entry.id   a17eed73a40c734d548f4ec5401f5eeb
#
_cell.length_a   1.000
_cell.length_b   1.000
_cell.length_c   1.000
_cell.angle_alpha   90.00
_cell.angle_beta   90.00
_cell.angle_gamma   90.00
#
_symmetry.space_group_name_H-M   'P 1'
#
loop_
_entity.id
_entity.type
_entity.pdbx_description
1 polymer ?
#
loop_
_entity_poly.entity_id
_entity_poly.type
_entity_poly.pdbx_seq_one_letter_code
_entity_poly.pdbx_strand_id
1 'polypeptide(L)'
;MATPDIPDLGFDDLDDALGFDLDPLEDLETESQHRITTRKMRSDLKHETIDATKRQALAEVMPALPGPGECYHIVSNGDFDYWTWIPVMIGYMGRADEYYGSTWTMNRRNVVGMMEMIDRGLIVRAAVVTGLYFKRREPAVYATLFQGLRRRGMRFACLENHTKVTLLANHERGDYLVLEGSANYTANPRIEQNIILNSEAVYRFHQGWLDEVIEIGRDEEPQD
;
A
#
# COMPACT_ATOMS: atom_id res chain seq x y z
N MET A 1 24.62 -5.58 -14.76
CA MET A 1 23.59 -4.52 -14.69
C MET A 1 23.60 -4.02 -13.26
N ALA A 2 23.74 -2.72 -13.05
CA ALA A 2 23.65 -2.15 -11.71
C ALA A 2 22.19 -2.25 -11.24
N THR A 3 21.96 -2.72 -10.02
CA THR A 3 20.64 -2.66 -9.35
C THR A 3 20.19 -1.21 -9.31
N PRO A 4 18.93 -0.90 -9.63
CA PRO A 4 18.43 0.46 -9.51
C PRO A 4 18.55 0.93 -8.07
N ASP A 5 19.05 2.13 -7.90
CA ASP A 5 19.17 2.80 -6.60
C ASP A 5 17.76 3.24 -6.17
N ILE A 6 17.13 2.43 -5.31
CA ILE A 6 15.83 2.79 -4.72
C ILE A 6 16.13 3.72 -3.55
N PRO A 7 15.62 4.97 -3.55
CA PRO A 7 15.84 5.89 -2.45
C PRO A 7 15.43 5.23 -1.13
N ASP A 8 16.31 5.27 -0.14
CA ASP A 8 15.97 4.90 1.21
C ASP A 8 14.96 5.92 1.75
N LEU A 9 13.73 5.46 1.96
CA LEU A 9 12.67 6.29 2.49
C LEU A 9 12.73 6.40 4.03
N GLY A 10 13.75 5.76 4.67
CA GLY A 10 14.09 5.90 6.09
C GLY A 10 12.93 5.53 7.03
N PHE A 11 12.30 4.39 6.82
CA PHE A 11 11.22 3.88 7.67
C PHE A 11 11.71 3.13 8.92
N ASP A 12 12.96 3.33 9.30
CA ASP A 12 13.69 2.43 10.19
C ASP A 12 13.40 2.63 11.69
N ASP A 13 12.84 3.78 12.10
CA ASP A 13 12.72 4.16 13.51
C ASP A 13 11.33 3.94 14.16
N LEU A 14 10.45 3.15 13.53
CA LEU A 14 9.04 3.08 13.93
C LEU A 14 8.69 2.15 15.09
N ASP A 15 9.54 1.17 15.39
CA ASP A 15 9.23 0.17 16.42
C ASP A 15 9.44 0.71 17.85
N ASP A 16 10.33 1.70 18.04
CA ASP A 16 10.65 2.24 19.37
C ASP A 16 9.62 3.26 19.90
N ALA A 17 8.83 3.87 19.01
CA ALA A 17 7.97 4.99 19.40
C ALA A 17 6.62 4.59 19.99
N LEU A 18 6.19 3.32 19.89
CA LEU A 18 4.81 2.94 20.17
C LEU A 18 4.60 1.86 21.24
N GLY A 19 5.65 1.27 21.81
CA GLY A 19 5.60 0.46 23.04
C GLY A 19 4.47 -0.59 23.11
N PHE A 20 4.19 -1.32 22.02
CA PHE A 20 3.15 -2.34 22.00
C PHE A 20 3.74 -3.73 21.78
N ASP A 21 3.48 -4.61 22.75
CA ASP A 21 3.69 -6.04 22.60
C ASP A 21 2.90 -6.56 21.40
N LEU A 22 3.62 -7.06 20.41
CA LEU A 22 3.02 -7.79 19.31
C LEU A 22 2.80 -9.22 19.80
N ASP A 23 1.54 -9.61 19.95
CA ASP A 23 1.18 -11.02 20.12
C ASP A 23 1.81 -11.86 18.99
N PRO A 24 2.43 -12.98 19.31
CA PRO A 24 2.98 -13.86 18.29
C PRO A 24 1.84 -14.34 17.39
N LEU A 25 2.01 -14.14 16.08
CA LEU A 25 1.14 -14.78 15.09
C LEU A 25 1.17 -16.28 15.34
N GLU A 26 0.04 -16.85 15.78
CA GLU A 26 -0.14 -18.29 15.86
C GLU A 26 0.15 -18.88 14.48
N ASP A 27 1.08 -19.83 14.46
CA ASP A 27 1.49 -20.59 13.30
C ASP A 27 0.29 -21.37 12.74
N LEU A 28 -0.37 -20.80 11.72
CA LEU A 28 -1.23 -21.58 10.86
C LEU A 28 -0.34 -22.34 9.87
N GLU A 29 0.10 -23.53 10.30
CA GLU A 29 0.69 -24.51 9.41
C GLU A 29 -0.35 -24.99 8.41
N THR A 30 -0.38 -24.37 7.24
CA THR A 30 -0.98 -24.95 6.04
C THR A 30 0.14 -25.50 5.17
N GLU A 31 0.21 -26.81 5.05
CA GLU A 31 1.10 -27.52 4.12
C GLU A 31 0.82 -27.05 2.68
N SER A 32 1.63 -26.11 2.20
CA SER A 32 1.71 -25.78 0.79
C SER A 32 2.88 -26.52 0.17
N GLN A 33 2.59 -27.46 -0.74
CA GLN A 33 3.56 -28.31 -1.45
C GLN A 33 4.34 -27.57 -2.56
N HIS A 34 4.64 -26.27 -2.43
CA HIS A 34 5.46 -25.56 -3.40
C HIS A 34 6.75 -25.09 -2.75
N ARG A 35 7.81 -25.85 -2.94
CA ARG A 35 9.17 -25.54 -2.48
C ARG A 35 9.76 -24.39 -3.28
N ILE A 36 9.64 -23.17 -2.77
CA ILE A 36 10.57 -22.10 -3.11
C ILE A 36 11.52 -21.94 -1.93
N THR A 37 12.81 -21.84 -2.20
CA THR A 37 13.85 -21.77 -1.16
C THR A 37 13.68 -20.50 -0.34
N THR A 38 13.07 -20.60 0.84
CA THR A 38 12.96 -19.51 1.82
C THR A 38 14.32 -19.29 2.46
N ARG A 39 14.94 -18.14 2.23
CA ARG A 39 16.15 -17.73 2.97
C ARG A 39 15.72 -17.15 4.31
N LYS A 40 16.19 -17.78 5.41
CA LYS A 40 15.91 -17.34 6.78
C LYS A 40 17.11 -16.58 7.32
N MET A 41 16.96 -15.28 7.58
CA MET A 41 17.95 -14.51 8.34
C MET A 41 17.34 -14.15 9.69
N ARG A 42 18.09 -14.33 10.76
CA ARG A 42 17.66 -14.06 12.13
C ARG A 42 18.36 -12.79 12.60
N SER A 43 17.64 -11.69 12.73
CA SER A 43 18.12 -10.46 13.37
C SER A 43 16.98 -9.81 14.14
N ASP A 44 17.30 -8.96 15.11
CA ASP A 44 16.32 -8.17 15.85
C ASP A 44 15.67 -7.08 14.96
N LEU A 45 16.22 -6.87 13.75
CA LEU A 45 15.70 -6.04 12.65
C LEU A 45 14.82 -6.82 11.67
N LYS A 46 14.08 -7.80 12.13
CA LYS A 46 13.37 -8.77 11.28
C LYS A 46 12.42 -8.11 10.27
N HIS A 47 11.71 -7.05 10.67
CA HIS A 47 10.73 -6.39 9.79
C HIS A 47 11.39 -5.54 8.72
N GLU A 48 12.40 -4.76 9.04
CA GLU A 48 13.16 -3.92 8.10
C GLU A 48 13.82 -4.77 7.00
N THR A 49 14.44 -5.87 7.39
CA THR A 49 15.07 -6.79 6.45
C THR A 49 14.04 -7.43 5.50
N ILE A 50 12.86 -7.81 6.02
CA ILE A 50 11.78 -8.38 5.20
C ILE A 50 11.29 -7.34 4.18
N ASP A 51 11.14 -6.09 4.57
CA ASP A 51 10.67 -5.04 3.68
C ASP A 51 11.71 -4.64 2.65
N ALA A 52 12.97 -4.53 3.04
CA ALA A 52 14.06 -4.31 2.09
C ALA A 52 14.12 -5.43 1.05
N THR A 53 13.97 -6.69 1.49
CA THR A 53 13.92 -7.85 0.58
C THR A 53 12.73 -7.78 -0.37
N LYS A 54 11.54 -7.42 0.12
CA LYS A 54 10.34 -7.28 -0.70
C LYS A 54 10.46 -6.15 -1.71
N ARG A 55 10.98 -4.99 -1.28
CA ARG A 55 11.23 -3.85 -2.17
C ARG A 55 12.25 -4.20 -3.25
N GLN A 56 13.31 -4.91 -2.89
CA GLN A 56 14.31 -5.38 -3.85
C GLN A 56 13.70 -6.36 -4.85
N ALA A 57 12.92 -7.35 -4.39
CA ALA A 57 12.25 -8.30 -5.29
C ALA A 57 11.31 -7.59 -6.27
N LEU A 58 10.56 -6.58 -5.81
CA LEU A 58 9.72 -5.77 -6.68
C LEU A 58 10.54 -4.93 -7.67
N ALA A 59 11.65 -4.33 -7.23
CA ALA A 59 12.51 -3.53 -8.10
C ALA A 59 13.21 -4.37 -9.19
N GLU A 60 13.46 -5.65 -8.94
CA GLU A 60 14.01 -6.58 -9.94
C GLU A 60 13.01 -6.82 -11.09
N VAL A 61 11.71 -6.88 -10.81
CA VAL A 61 10.67 -7.09 -11.83
C VAL A 61 10.10 -5.79 -12.38
N MET A 62 10.25 -4.67 -11.66
CA MET A 62 9.87 -3.34 -12.10
C MET A 62 11.02 -2.36 -11.82
N PRO A 63 12.04 -2.33 -12.67
CA PRO A 63 13.23 -1.47 -12.47
C PRO A 63 12.96 0.02 -12.71
N ALA A 64 11.81 0.36 -13.27
CA ALA A 64 11.36 1.73 -13.51
C ALA A 64 9.82 1.76 -13.56
N LEU A 65 9.24 2.95 -13.45
CA LEU A 65 7.81 3.13 -13.71
C LEU A 65 7.50 2.88 -15.19
N PRO A 66 6.28 2.39 -15.52
CA PRO A 66 5.85 2.37 -16.91
C PRO A 66 5.79 3.78 -17.47
N GLY A 67 6.26 3.96 -18.71
CA GLY A 67 6.11 5.22 -19.44
C GLY A 67 4.65 5.51 -19.77
N PRO A 68 4.30 6.74 -20.21
CA PRO A 68 2.94 7.09 -20.59
C PRO A 68 2.36 6.14 -21.64
N GLY A 69 1.23 5.52 -21.34
CA GLY A 69 0.57 4.52 -22.18
C GLY A 69 1.13 3.09 -22.06
N GLU A 70 2.16 2.87 -21.24
CA GLU A 70 2.70 1.55 -20.97
C GLU A 70 2.05 0.90 -19.74
N CYS A 71 2.14 -0.44 -19.68
CA CYS A 71 1.74 -1.21 -18.52
C CYS A 71 2.66 -2.41 -18.28
N TYR A 72 2.76 -2.83 -17.03
CA TYR A 72 3.38 -4.08 -16.62
C TYR A 72 2.33 -5.00 -16.03
N HIS A 73 2.33 -6.26 -16.46
CA HIS A 73 1.57 -7.35 -15.85
C HIS A 73 2.54 -8.18 -15.01
N ILE A 74 2.31 -8.27 -13.71
CA ILE A 74 3.19 -8.95 -12.79
C ILE A 74 2.39 -10.00 -12.01
N VAL A 75 2.93 -11.21 -11.97
CA VAL A 75 2.43 -12.28 -11.10
C VAL A 75 3.51 -12.53 -10.07
N SER A 76 3.18 -12.38 -8.79
CA SER A 76 4.07 -12.67 -7.67
C SER A 76 3.63 -13.93 -6.95
N ASN A 77 4.59 -14.62 -6.35
CA ASN A 77 4.35 -15.82 -5.56
C ASN A 77 4.57 -15.54 -4.06
N GLY A 78 4.10 -14.37 -3.60
CA GLY A 78 4.24 -13.94 -2.21
C GLY A 78 5.61 -13.30 -1.90
N ASP A 79 6.44 -13.02 -2.91
CA ASP A 79 7.76 -12.38 -2.74
C ASP A 79 7.64 -10.95 -2.24
N PHE A 80 6.53 -10.29 -2.58
CA PHE A 80 6.15 -8.96 -2.08
C PHE A 80 4.63 -8.86 -1.98
N ASP A 81 4.15 -7.98 -1.10
CA ASP A 81 2.73 -7.69 -0.92
C ASP A 81 2.32 -6.43 -1.70
N TYR A 82 1.00 -6.19 -1.76
CA TYR A 82 0.47 -5.04 -2.48
C TYR A 82 0.91 -3.70 -1.87
N TRP A 83 1.14 -3.63 -0.55
CA TRP A 83 1.65 -2.43 0.09
C TRP A 83 3.06 -2.07 -0.37
N THR A 84 3.90 -3.07 -0.68
CA THR A 84 5.29 -2.85 -1.14
C THR A 84 5.37 -1.97 -2.39
N TRP A 85 4.34 -1.98 -3.24
CA TRP A 85 4.27 -1.15 -4.44
C TRP A 85 4.30 0.35 -4.12
N ILE A 86 3.61 0.77 -3.05
CA ILE A 86 3.40 2.18 -2.75
C ILE A 86 4.72 2.93 -2.49
N PRO A 87 5.56 2.52 -1.52
CA PRO A 87 6.84 3.16 -1.28
C PRO A 87 7.81 3.04 -2.48
N VAL A 88 7.77 1.94 -3.24
CA VAL A 88 8.63 1.78 -4.43
C VAL A 88 8.21 2.75 -5.54
N MET A 89 6.92 2.83 -5.87
CA MET A 89 6.43 3.77 -6.86
C MET A 89 6.70 5.22 -6.46
N ILE A 90 6.45 5.59 -5.19
CA ILE A 90 6.75 6.94 -4.67
C ILE A 90 8.25 7.21 -4.72
N GLY A 91 9.10 6.22 -4.43
CA GLY A 91 10.55 6.34 -4.56
C GLY A 91 10.97 6.72 -5.99
N TYR A 92 10.39 6.08 -7.01
CA TYR A 92 10.66 6.42 -8.41
C TYR A 92 10.04 7.76 -8.84
N MET A 93 8.88 8.13 -8.31
CA MET A 93 8.21 9.39 -8.59
C MET A 93 8.86 10.59 -7.87
N GLY A 94 9.54 10.34 -6.74
CA GLY A 94 9.98 11.34 -5.79
C GLY A 94 8.88 11.84 -4.85
N ARG A 95 7.65 12.02 -5.33
CA ARG A 95 6.47 12.49 -4.59
C ARG A 95 5.19 12.11 -5.32
N ALA A 96 4.12 11.84 -4.60
CA ALA A 96 2.77 11.76 -5.12
C ALA A 96 1.97 13.00 -4.67
N ASP A 97 1.52 13.81 -5.63
CA ASP A 97 0.63 14.95 -5.37
C ASP A 97 -0.76 14.47 -4.96
N GLU A 98 -1.17 13.31 -5.50
CA GLU A 98 -2.43 12.63 -5.18
C GLU A 98 -2.18 11.14 -4.97
N TYR A 99 -2.81 10.61 -3.92
CA TYR A 99 -2.90 9.19 -3.61
C TYR A 99 -4.36 8.81 -3.39
N TYR A 100 -4.82 7.79 -4.09
CA TYR A 100 -6.09 7.12 -3.79
C TYR A 100 -5.79 5.65 -3.51
N GLY A 101 -6.30 5.13 -2.41
CA GLY A 101 -6.14 3.73 -2.05
C GLY A 101 -7.48 3.10 -1.75
N SER A 102 -7.84 2.05 -2.50
CA SER A 102 -9.00 1.23 -2.22
C SER A 102 -8.58 -0.19 -1.90
N THR A 103 -8.95 -0.69 -0.73
CA THR A 103 -8.60 -2.03 -0.27
C THR A 103 -9.65 -2.59 0.69
N TRP A 104 -9.77 -3.90 0.72
CA TRP A 104 -10.66 -4.57 1.66
C TRP A 104 -10.15 -4.49 3.10
N THR A 105 -8.82 -4.60 3.31
CA THR A 105 -8.19 -4.61 4.63
C THR A 105 -6.76 -4.09 4.59
N MET A 106 -6.28 -3.60 5.74
CA MET A 106 -4.91 -3.14 5.96
C MET A 106 -4.40 -3.69 7.31
N ASN A 107 -3.11 -3.76 7.48
CA ASN A 107 -2.50 -4.00 8.78
C ASN A 107 -1.97 -2.70 9.40
N ARG A 108 -1.59 -2.74 10.69
CA ARG A 108 -1.10 -1.58 11.43
C ARG A 108 0.12 -0.93 10.79
N ARG A 109 1.09 -1.76 10.33
CA ARG A 109 2.31 -1.30 9.72
C ARG A 109 2.06 -0.47 8.46
N ASN A 110 1.14 -0.92 7.61
CA ASN A 110 0.78 -0.19 6.41
C ASN A 110 0.13 1.16 6.73
N VAL A 111 -0.70 1.20 7.78
CA VAL A 111 -1.30 2.45 8.27
C VAL A 111 -0.23 3.41 8.76
N VAL A 112 0.71 2.93 9.58
CA VAL A 112 1.81 3.77 10.10
C VAL A 112 2.68 4.27 8.96
N GLY A 113 3.11 3.40 8.04
CA GLY A 113 3.90 3.80 6.87
C GLY A 113 3.19 4.83 5.98
N MET A 114 1.87 4.72 5.82
CA MET A 114 1.08 5.72 5.09
C MET A 114 1.10 7.08 5.80
N MET A 115 0.87 7.10 7.13
CA MET A 115 0.91 8.34 7.91
C MET A 115 2.27 9.02 7.81
N GLU A 116 3.34 8.25 7.88
CA GLU A 116 4.70 8.76 7.76
C GLU A 116 4.98 9.34 6.37
N MET A 117 4.57 8.68 5.30
CA MET A 117 4.71 9.24 3.95
C MET A 117 3.95 10.57 3.79
N ILE A 118 2.77 10.69 4.41
CA ILE A 118 2.01 11.95 4.42
C ILE A 118 2.77 13.02 5.24
N ASP A 119 3.24 12.68 6.44
CA ASP A 119 3.94 13.63 7.33
C ASP A 119 5.25 14.13 6.72
N ARG A 120 5.92 13.31 5.92
CA ARG A 120 7.14 13.68 5.17
C ARG A 120 6.85 14.41 3.86
N GLY A 121 5.60 14.61 3.49
CA GLY A 121 5.21 15.27 2.25
C GLY A 121 5.44 14.42 0.99
N LEU A 122 5.71 13.12 1.15
CA LEU A 122 5.84 12.18 0.03
C LEU A 122 4.46 11.86 -0.59
N ILE A 123 3.40 11.99 0.19
CA ILE A 123 2.00 12.02 -0.25
C ILE A 123 1.40 13.34 0.20
N VAL A 124 0.98 14.18 -0.77
CA VAL A 124 0.45 15.51 -0.47
C VAL A 124 -1.04 15.47 -0.16
N ARG A 125 -1.82 14.75 -0.94
CA ARG A 125 -3.26 14.52 -0.73
C ARG A 125 -3.55 13.04 -0.78
N ALA A 126 -4.26 12.53 0.23
CA ALA A 126 -4.67 11.14 0.29
C ALA A 126 -6.19 11.01 0.38
N ALA A 127 -6.70 9.97 -0.27
CA ALA A 127 -8.07 9.52 -0.18
C ALA A 127 -8.07 7.98 -0.06
N VAL A 128 -8.71 7.44 0.98
CA VAL A 128 -8.66 6.01 1.28
C VAL A 128 -10.05 5.45 1.44
N VAL A 129 -10.32 4.34 0.78
CA VAL A 129 -11.57 3.57 0.88
C VAL A 129 -11.26 2.18 1.42
N THR A 130 -11.95 1.77 2.48
CA THR A 130 -11.77 0.44 3.08
C THR A 130 -13.08 -0.33 3.14
N GLY A 131 -12.98 -1.65 3.33
CA GLY A 131 -14.16 -2.50 3.54
C GLY A 131 -14.69 -2.45 4.98
N LEU A 132 -16.00 -2.59 5.17
CA LEU A 132 -16.63 -2.76 6.50
C LEU A 132 -16.04 -3.96 7.26
N TYR A 133 -15.58 -4.98 6.56
CA TYR A 133 -14.87 -6.10 7.16
C TYR A 133 -13.66 -5.64 7.98
N PHE A 134 -12.84 -4.72 7.43
CA PHE A 134 -11.69 -4.16 8.12
C PHE A 134 -12.08 -3.47 9.42
N LYS A 135 -13.12 -2.63 9.40
CA LYS A 135 -13.64 -1.96 10.59
C LYS A 135 -14.07 -2.95 11.69
N ARG A 136 -14.68 -4.08 11.29
CA ARG A 136 -15.16 -5.12 12.22
C ARG A 136 -14.03 -6.02 12.73
N ARG A 137 -13.09 -6.38 11.86
CA ARG A 137 -12.03 -7.34 12.16
C ARG A 137 -10.86 -6.72 12.91
N GLU A 138 -10.48 -5.51 12.54
CA GLU A 138 -9.30 -4.80 13.04
C GLU A 138 -9.67 -3.40 13.59
N PRO A 139 -10.56 -3.31 14.60
CA PRO A 139 -11.13 -2.01 15.02
C PRO A 139 -10.08 -1.01 15.51
N ALA A 140 -9.02 -1.48 16.17
CA ALA A 140 -7.94 -0.60 16.64
C ALA A 140 -7.12 -0.03 15.46
N VAL A 141 -6.81 -0.86 14.46
CA VAL A 141 -6.08 -0.42 13.24
C VAL A 141 -6.96 0.52 12.43
N TYR A 142 -8.26 0.20 12.29
CA TYR A 142 -9.23 1.07 11.65
C TYR A 142 -9.29 2.45 12.32
N ALA A 143 -9.40 2.50 13.65
CA ALA A 143 -9.43 3.76 14.39
C ALA A 143 -8.15 4.58 14.20
N THR A 144 -6.98 3.91 14.16
CA THR A 144 -5.69 4.57 13.89
C THR A 144 -5.67 5.17 12.49
N LEU A 145 -6.12 4.44 11.47
CA LEU A 145 -6.22 4.94 10.09
C LEU A 145 -7.16 6.14 9.99
N PHE A 146 -8.39 5.98 10.48
CA PHE A 146 -9.42 7.00 10.43
C PHE A 146 -8.97 8.30 11.09
N GLN A 147 -8.54 8.22 12.36
CA GLN A 147 -8.07 9.39 13.11
C GLN A 147 -6.80 9.99 12.49
N GLY A 148 -5.88 9.14 12.02
CA GLY A 148 -4.65 9.56 11.36
C GLY A 148 -4.91 10.40 10.11
N LEU A 149 -5.79 9.94 9.24
CA LEU A 149 -6.19 10.65 8.01
C LEU A 149 -6.97 11.93 8.34
N ARG A 150 -7.96 11.85 9.25
CA ARG A 150 -8.77 13.01 9.65
C ARG A 150 -7.92 14.16 10.20
N ARG A 151 -6.98 13.87 11.11
CA ARG A 151 -6.06 14.88 11.69
C ARG A 151 -5.20 15.60 10.65
N ARG A 152 -4.94 14.96 9.51
CA ARG A 152 -4.13 15.49 8.41
C ARG A 152 -4.98 16.11 7.28
N GLY A 153 -6.31 16.21 7.48
CA GLY A 153 -7.23 16.74 6.46
C GLY A 153 -7.37 15.85 5.24
N MET A 154 -7.01 14.56 5.35
CA MET A 154 -7.14 13.59 4.29
C MET A 154 -8.55 12.98 4.24
N ARG A 155 -8.93 12.43 3.08
CA ARG A 155 -10.25 11.86 2.86
C ARG A 155 -10.29 10.38 3.18
N PHE A 156 -11.41 9.92 3.72
CA PHE A 156 -11.59 8.52 4.10
C PHE A 156 -13.05 8.11 3.95
N ALA A 157 -13.29 6.87 3.51
CA ALA A 157 -14.58 6.21 3.56
C ALA A 157 -14.45 4.73 3.92
N CYS A 158 -15.47 4.20 4.60
CA CYS A 158 -15.54 2.78 4.95
C CYS A 158 -16.94 2.25 4.66
N LEU A 159 -17.07 1.37 3.70
CA LEU A 159 -18.34 0.84 3.21
C LEU A 159 -18.18 -0.61 2.70
N GLU A 160 -19.21 -1.20 2.09
CA GLU A 160 -19.13 -2.52 1.46
C GLU A 160 -18.19 -2.44 0.24
N ASN A 161 -16.88 -2.62 0.48
CA ASN A 161 -15.84 -2.51 -0.55
C ASN A 161 -14.97 -3.76 -0.59
N HIS A 162 -14.70 -4.25 -1.81
CA HIS A 162 -13.75 -5.35 -2.06
C HIS A 162 -12.77 -5.05 -3.20
N THR A 163 -12.73 -3.81 -3.68
CA THR A 163 -11.80 -3.40 -4.75
C THR A 163 -10.36 -3.27 -4.22
N LYS A 164 -9.39 -3.46 -5.11
CA LYS A 164 -7.96 -3.27 -4.85
C LYS A 164 -7.41 -2.41 -5.96
N VAL A 165 -7.45 -1.11 -5.74
CA VAL A 165 -6.99 -0.10 -6.69
C VAL A 165 -6.18 0.95 -5.95
N THR A 166 -5.04 1.29 -6.49
CA THR A 166 -4.24 2.42 -6.00
C THR A 166 -3.92 3.35 -7.14
N LEU A 167 -4.13 4.63 -6.91
CA LEU A 167 -3.78 5.69 -7.85
C LEU A 167 -2.70 6.57 -7.24
N LEU A 168 -1.70 6.92 -8.04
CA LEU A 168 -0.66 7.89 -7.69
C LEU A 168 -0.51 8.87 -8.84
N ALA A 169 -0.51 10.16 -8.56
CA ALA A 169 -0.20 11.16 -9.56
C ALA A 169 0.94 12.07 -9.11
N ASN A 170 1.86 12.37 -10.04
CA ASN A 170 2.79 13.47 -9.93
C ASN A 170 2.55 14.40 -11.12
N HIS A 171 1.92 15.55 -10.85
CA HIS A 171 1.47 16.46 -11.91
C HIS A 171 2.64 17.16 -12.63
N GLU A 172 3.74 17.40 -11.93
CA GLU A 172 4.95 18.01 -12.52
C GLU A 172 5.60 17.08 -13.54
N ARG A 173 5.60 15.77 -13.27
CA ARG A 173 6.15 14.75 -14.15
C ARG A 173 5.18 14.27 -15.21
N GLY A 174 3.88 14.53 -15.05
CA GLY A 174 2.82 13.96 -15.88
C GLY A 174 2.63 12.46 -15.66
N ASP A 175 3.01 11.93 -14.50
CA ASP A 175 2.81 10.53 -14.14
C ASP A 175 1.41 10.35 -13.53
N TYR A 176 0.63 9.43 -14.11
CA TYR A 176 -0.71 9.03 -13.66
C TYR A 176 -0.76 7.51 -13.54
N LEU A 177 -0.27 7.02 -12.41
CA LEU A 177 -0.13 5.59 -12.18
C LEU A 177 -1.42 4.99 -11.62
N VAL A 178 -1.78 3.85 -12.17
CA VAL A 178 -2.88 3.01 -11.69
C VAL A 178 -2.32 1.63 -11.39
N LEU A 179 -2.48 1.17 -10.17
CA LEU A 179 -2.16 -0.18 -9.76
C LEU A 179 -3.46 -0.90 -9.42
N GLU A 180 -3.73 -2.00 -10.10
CA GLU A 180 -4.86 -2.90 -9.86
C GLU A 180 -4.35 -4.30 -9.58
N GLY A 181 -5.05 -5.05 -8.73
CA GLY A 181 -4.63 -6.40 -8.45
C GLY A 181 -5.62 -7.24 -7.65
N SER A 182 -5.20 -8.46 -7.37
CA SER A 182 -5.96 -9.40 -6.54
C SER A 182 -5.69 -9.21 -5.05
N ALA A 183 -4.50 -8.71 -4.68
CA ALA A 183 -4.03 -8.61 -3.32
C ALA A 183 -4.58 -7.42 -2.54
N ASN A 184 -4.83 -7.60 -1.25
CA ASN A 184 -5.05 -6.50 -0.32
C ASN A 184 -3.71 -5.86 0.10
N TYR A 185 -3.74 -4.76 0.85
CA TYR A 185 -2.53 -4.17 1.41
C TYR A 185 -1.85 -5.05 2.46
N THR A 186 -2.54 -6.05 3.00
CA THR A 186 -1.97 -7.05 3.90
C THR A 186 -1.09 -8.04 3.15
N ALA A 187 -0.05 -8.55 3.81
CA ALA A 187 0.77 -9.63 3.26
C ALA A 187 -0.08 -10.88 3.03
N ASN A 188 0.15 -11.53 1.88
CA ASN A 188 -0.51 -12.77 1.51
C ASN A 188 0.51 -13.70 0.84
N PRO A 189 0.76 -14.91 1.37
CA PRO A 189 1.73 -15.85 0.79
C PRO A 189 1.15 -16.64 -0.41
N ARG A 190 0.24 -16.04 -1.15
CA ARG A 190 -0.41 -16.68 -2.32
C ARG A 190 0.09 -16.09 -3.61
N ILE A 191 -0.24 -16.75 -4.71
CA ILE A 191 -0.05 -16.20 -6.04
C ILE A 191 -1.01 -15.02 -6.19
N GLU A 192 -0.46 -13.85 -6.47
CA GLU A 192 -1.21 -12.62 -6.70
C GLU A 192 -0.82 -12.02 -8.04
N GLN A 193 -1.79 -11.47 -8.74
CA GLN A 193 -1.53 -10.72 -9.97
C GLN A 193 -1.74 -9.23 -9.73
N ASN A 194 -0.91 -8.43 -10.38
CA ASN A 194 -1.00 -6.98 -10.35
C ASN A 194 -0.75 -6.42 -11.75
N ILE A 195 -1.42 -5.35 -12.07
CA ILE A 195 -1.19 -4.54 -13.28
C ILE A 195 -0.85 -3.14 -12.81
N ILE A 196 0.27 -2.62 -13.24
CA ILE A 196 0.59 -1.21 -13.09
C ILE A 196 0.65 -0.56 -14.46
N LEU A 197 -0.03 0.56 -14.63
CA LEU A 197 -0.04 1.32 -15.87
C LEU A 197 0.09 2.81 -15.61
N ASN A 198 0.67 3.54 -16.58
CA ASN A 198 0.74 4.99 -16.57
C ASN A 198 -0.22 5.53 -17.63
N SER A 199 -1.43 5.91 -17.21
CA SER A 199 -2.49 6.39 -18.10
C SER A 199 -3.39 7.38 -17.38
N GLU A 200 -3.40 8.63 -17.83
CA GLU A 200 -4.28 9.64 -17.27
C GLU A 200 -5.76 9.27 -17.46
N ALA A 201 -6.14 8.72 -18.58
CA ALA A 201 -7.52 8.35 -18.86
C ALA A 201 -8.05 7.28 -17.88
N VAL A 202 -7.25 6.23 -17.61
CA VAL A 202 -7.62 5.18 -16.65
C VAL A 202 -7.55 5.71 -15.21
N TYR A 203 -6.57 6.56 -14.91
CA TYR A 203 -6.47 7.23 -13.62
C TYR A 203 -7.74 8.04 -13.33
N ARG A 204 -8.19 8.91 -14.28
CA ARG A 204 -9.38 9.73 -14.11
C ARG A 204 -10.66 8.91 -14.00
N PHE A 205 -10.75 7.80 -14.73
CA PHE A 205 -11.87 6.86 -14.59
C PHE A 205 -11.98 6.34 -13.14
N HIS A 206 -10.87 5.87 -12.57
CA HIS A 206 -10.88 5.36 -11.20
C HIS A 206 -11.04 6.47 -10.16
N GLN A 207 -10.42 7.62 -10.37
CA GLN A 207 -10.58 8.80 -9.50
C GLN A 207 -12.05 9.18 -9.39
N GLY A 208 -12.79 9.21 -10.51
CA GLY A 208 -14.19 9.64 -10.55
C GLY A 208 -15.08 8.80 -9.63
N TRP A 209 -15.04 7.47 -9.75
CA TRP A 209 -15.86 6.61 -8.89
C TRP A 209 -15.36 6.56 -7.44
N LEU A 210 -14.04 6.69 -7.20
CA LEU A 210 -13.51 6.77 -5.84
C LEU A 210 -13.95 8.05 -5.13
N ASP A 211 -13.97 9.17 -5.84
CA ASP A 211 -14.48 10.43 -5.29
C ASP A 211 -15.96 10.31 -4.93
N GLU A 212 -16.79 9.71 -5.79
CA GLU A 212 -18.21 9.45 -5.54
C GLU A 212 -18.41 8.57 -4.29
N VAL A 213 -17.67 7.47 -4.19
CA VAL A 213 -17.72 6.55 -3.04
C VAL A 213 -17.31 7.25 -1.73
N ILE A 214 -16.31 8.13 -1.78
CA ILE A 214 -15.85 8.88 -0.60
C ILE A 214 -16.91 9.90 -0.15
N GLU A 215 -17.58 10.57 -1.07
CA GLU A 215 -18.67 11.48 -0.70
C GLU A 215 -19.86 10.73 -0.07
N ILE A 216 -20.27 9.58 -0.63
CA ILE A 216 -21.31 8.71 -0.04
C ILE A 216 -20.90 8.28 1.38
N GLY A 217 -19.66 7.83 1.56
CA GLY A 217 -19.19 7.36 2.86
C GLY A 217 -19.04 8.44 3.94
N ARG A 218 -18.92 9.71 3.55
CA ARG A 218 -18.90 10.84 4.48
C ARG A 218 -20.26 11.08 5.15
N ASP A 219 -21.34 10.86 4.38
CA ASP A 219 -22.71 11.08 4.86
C ASP A 219 -23.14 10.01 5.87
N GLU A 220 -22.46 8.87 5.91
CA GLU A 220 -22.73 7.76 6.84
C GLU A 220 -21.95 7.86 8.17
N GLU A 221 -21.03 8.81 8.31
CA GLU A 221 -20.31 9.03 9.57
C GLU A 221 -21.15 9.85 10.55
N PRO A 222 -21.23 9.44 11.85
CA PRO A 222 -21.89 10.26 12.86
C PRO A 222 -21.24 11.65 12.89
N GLN A 223 -22.04 12.68 12.70
CA GLN A 223 -21.62 14.06 12.98
C GLN A 223 -21.48 14.18 14.49
N ASP A 224 -20.24 14.33 14.99
CA ASP A 224 -19.92 14.60 16.40
C ASP A 224 -20.50 15.95 16.86
#